data_ba126bc7348917f92afe233e4e56b015
#
_entry.id   ba126bc7348917f92afe233e4e56b015
#
_cell.length_a   1.000
_cell.length_b   1.000
_cell.length_c   1.000
_cell.angle_alpha   90.00
_cell.angle_beta   90.00
_cell.angle_gamma   90.00
#
_symmetry.space_group_name_H-M   'P 1'
#
loop_
_entity.id
_entity.type
_entity.pdbx_description
1 polymer ?
#
loop_
_entity_poly.entity_id
_entity_poly.type
_entity_poly.pdbx_seq_one_letter_code
_entity_poly.pdbx_strand_id
1 'polypeptide(L)'
;MRFSLAFISVILSNIAFKDSLSLNAFLSSFTAPLSPFSCLLILAYALFSCRLLQKPPLETLQSYSVMLFFNLLLLIDILGFLPFSIYHHFMASLIFSTLFCSSLFLSSPLLGVIALVALSSSLLMRSNFQILDSLLDFPLLLFVFFKTLYLVKKRLY
;
A
#
# COMPACT_ATOMS: atom_id res chain seq x y z
N MET A 1 24.50 -5.27 6.80
CA MET A 1 24.00 -6.65 6.89
C MET A 1 22.48 -6.80 6.63
N ARG A 2 21.59 -5.95 7.18
CA ARG A 2 20.13 -6.04 6.93
C ARG A 2 19.71 -5.66 5.50
N PHE A 3 20.42 -4.76 4.84
CA PHE A 3 20.14 -4.33 3.47
C PHE A 3 20.47 -5.41 2.44
N SER A 4 21.59 -6.11 2.62
CA SER A 4 21.98 -7.21 1.74
C SER A 4 20.98 -8.37 1.81
N LEU A 5 20.41 -8.66 2.99
CA LEU A 5 19.38 -9.67 3.16
C LEU A 5 18.06 -9.28 2.46
N ALA A 6 17.62 -8.03 2.57
CA ALA A 6 16.43 -7.55 1.87
C ALA A 6 16.62 -7.58 0.35
N PHE A 7 17.78 -7.15 -0.14
CA PHE A 7 18.11 -7.16 -1.56
C PHE A 7 18.22 -8.58 -2.12
N ILE A 8 18.86 -9.49 -1.37
CA ILE A 8 18.96 -10.91 -1.72
C ILE A 8 17.57 -11.56 -1.72
N SER A 9 16.69 -11.25 -0.78
CA SER A 9 15.33 -11.82 -0.76
C SER A 9 14.49 -11.35 -1.95
N VAL A 10 14.63 -10.09 -2.39
CA VAL A 10 13.99 -9.58 -3.60
C VAL A 10 14.51 -10.28 -4.86
N ILE A 11 15.82 -10.49 -4.96
CA ILE A 11 16.42 -11.23 -6.10
C ILE A 11 15.94 -12.68 -6.09
N LEU A 12 16.00 -13.36 -4.94
CA LEU A 12 15.58 -14.77 -4.82
C LEU A 12 14.08 -14.95 -5.13
N SER A 13 13.22 -13.99 -4.75
CA SER A 13 11.79 -14.07 -5.06
C SER A 13 11.47 -13.91 -6.54
N ASN A 14 12.40 -13.36 -7.34
CA ASN A 14 12.26 -13.19 -8.79
C ASN A 14 13.00 -14.27 -9.61
N ILE A 15 13.74 -15.18 -8.98
CA ILE A 15 14.36 -16.31 -9.69
C ILE A 15 13.25 -17.26 -10.12
N ALA A 16 13.20 -17.55 -11.42
CA ALA A 16 12.28 -18.53 -11.97
C ALA A 16 12.64 -19.95 -11.47
N PHE A 17 11.71 -20.57 -10.77
CA PHE A 17 11.75 -21.99 -10.48
C PHE A 17 11.16 -22.79 -11.67
N LYS A 18 11.21 -24.11 -11.59
CA LYS A 18 10.71 -25.05 -12.59
C LYS A 18 9.38 -24.54 -13.20
N ASP A 19 9.26 -24.51 -14.53
CA ASP A 19 8.12 -24.04 -15.32
C ASP A 19 7.97 -22.50 -15.48
N SER A 20 9.09 -21.75 -15.46
CA SER A 20 9.12 -20.29 -15.63
C SER A 20 8.30 -19.46 -14.60
N LEU A 21 7.80 -20.09 -13.55
CA LEU A 21 7.12 -19.39 -12.44
C LEU A 21 8.15 -18.96 -11.40
N SER A 22 8.34 -17.64 -11.26
CA SER A 22 9.06 -17.10 -10.10
C SER A 22 8.13 -17.14 -8.87
N LEU A 23 8.70 -17.16 -7.68
CA LEU A 23 7.93 -17.05 -6.43
C LEU A 23 7.05 -15.80 -6.45
N ASN A 24 7.55 -14.72 -7.04
CA ASN A 24 6.80 -13.48 -7.20
C ASN A 24 5.64 -13.63 -8.18
N ALA A 25 5.80 -14.32 -9.30
CA ALA A 25 4.72 -14.64 -10.23
C ALA A 25 3.67 -15.57 -9.60
N PHE A 26 4.11 -16.55 -8.78
CA PHE A 26 3.21 -17.41 -8.03
C PHE A 26 2.39 -16.60 -6.99
N LEU A 27 3.04 -15.75 -6.21
CA LEU A 27 2.35 -14.88 -5.25
C LEU A 27 1.42 -13.88 -5.95
N SER A 28 1.82 -13.33 -7.11
CA SER A 28 0.98 -12.42 -7.89
C SER A 28 -0.21 -13.08 -8.55
N SER A 29 -0.20 -14.41 -8.74
CA SER A 29 -1.37 -15.15 -9.21
C SER A 29 -2.47 -15.27 -8.14
N PHE A 30 -2.10 -15.19 -6.85
CA PHE A 30 -3.04 -15.18 -5.72
C PHE A 30 -3.38 -13.77 -5.23
N THR A 31 -2.53 -12.81 -5.54
CA THR A 31 -2.71 -11.40 -5.15
C THR A 31 -2.63 -10.55 -6.40
N ALA A 32 -3.52 -9.57 -6.52
CA ALA A 32 -3.35 -8.53 -7.53
C ALA A 32 -1.94 -7.93 -7.42
N PRO A 33 -1.35 -7.42 -8.52
CA PRO A 33 -0.04 -6.79 -8.46
C PRO A 33 -0.02 -5.73 -7.37
N LEU A 34 1.11 -5.65 -6.64
CA LEU A 34 1.29 -4.65 -5.59
C LEU A 34 1.02 -3.26 -6.15
N SER A 35 0.23 -2.48 -5.45
CA SER A 35 -0.04 -1.10 -5.85
C SER A 35 1.26 -0.28 -5.88
N PRO A 36 1.37 0.73 -6.76
CA PRO A 36 2.48 1.67 -6.75
C PRO A 36 2.75 2.27 -5.37
N PHE A 37 1.70 2.53 -4.60
CA PHE A 37 1.82 3.02 -3.22
C PHE A 37 2.53 2.01 -2.32
N SER A 38 2.16 0.73 -2.37
CA SER A 38 2.81 -0.33 -1.60
C SER A 38 4.27 -0.51 -1.99
N CYS A 39 4.60 -0.44 -3.29
CA CYS A 39 5.97 -0.49 -3.76
C CYS A 39 6.80 0.68 -3.21
N LEU A 40 6.28 1.90 -3.28
CA LEU A 40 6.94 3.09 -2.74
C LEU A 40 7.07 3.04 -1.21
N LEU A 41 6.09 2.48 -0.53
CA LEU A 41 6.12 2.28 0.92
C LEU A 41 7.24 1.29 1.31
N ILE A 42 7.37 0.17 0.60
CA ILE A 42 8.45 -0.80 0.80
C ILE A 42 9.81 -0.13 0.55
N LEU A 43 9.93 0.66 -0.53
CA LEU A 43 11.14 1.42 -0.82
C LEU A 43 11.48 2.39 0.32
N ALA A 44 10.50 3.12 0.84
CA ALA A 44 10.70 4.04 1.96
C ALA A 44 11.15 3.30 3.23
N TYR A 45 10.62 2.11 3.51
CA TYR A 45 11.12 1.26 4.60
C TYR A 45 12.55 0.76 4.36
N ALA A 46 12.91 0.43 3.13
CA ALA A 46 14.27 0.07 2.77
C ALA A 46 15.23 1.24 3.00
N LEU A 47 14.86 2.45 2.58
CA LEU A 47 15.63 3.68 2.82
C LEU A 47 15.77 3.99 4.32
N PHE A 48 14.71 3.78 5.11
CA PHE A 48 14.79 3.90 6.56
C PHE A 48 15.77 2.87 7.16
N SER A 49 15.72 1.62 6.70
CA SER A 49 16.64 0.57 7.15
C SER A 49 18.11 0.87 6.79
N CYS A 50 18.34 1.62 5.72
CA CYS A 50 19.66 2.13 5.32
C CYS A 50 20.10 3.38 6.09
N ARG A 51 19.27 3.88 7.02
CA ARG A 51 19.47 5.14 7.75
C ARG A 51 19.49 6.41 6.87
N LEU A 52 18.95 6.32 5.65
CA LEU A 52 18.77 7.48 4.77
C LEU A 52 17.53 8.30 5.17
N LEU A 53 16.54 7.66 5.80
CA LEU A 53 15.42 8.33 6.42
C LEU A 53 15.56 8.30 7.95
N GLN A 54 15.27 9.43 8.59
CA GLN A 54 15.37 9.56 10.04
C GLN A 54 14.22 8.88 10.78
N LYS A 55 13.05 8.79 10.15
CA LYS A 55 11.83 8.21 10.74
C LYS A 55 11.24 7.13 9.84
N PRO A 56 10.63 6.09 10.42
CA PRO A 56 9.91 5.10 9.62
C PRO A 56 8.70 5.75 8.93
N PRO A 57 8.32 5.31 7.73
CA PRO A 57 7.20 5.87 6.98
C PRO A 57 5.87 5.79 7.76
N LEU A 58 5.61 4.66 8.40
CA LEU A 58 4.47 4.43 9.29
C LEU A 58 4.95 4.39 10.73
N GLU A 59 4.81 5.49 11.46
CA GLU A 59 5.26 5.62 12.84
C GLU A 59 4.07 5.63 13.82
N THR A 60 2.99 6.31 13.45
CA THR A 60 1.88 6.61 14.36
C THR A 60 0.71 5.65 14.19
N LEU A 61 0.02 5.34 15.30
CA LEU A 61 -1.22 4.57 15.25
C LEU A 61 -2.26 5.26 14.36
N GLN A 62 -2.26 6.60 14.31
CA GLN A 62 -3.14 7.39 13.47
C GLN A 62 -2.93 7.05 11.98
N SER A 63 -1.67 6.96 11.51
CA SER A 63 -1.37 6.61 10.12
C SER A 63 -1.89 5.21 9.76
N TYR A 64 -1.69 4.24 10.65
CA TYR A 64 -2.24 2.88 10.47
C TYR A 64 -3.76 2.86 10.45
N SER A 65 -4.41 3.63 11.35
CA SER A 65 -5.87 3.69 11.42
C SER A 65 -6.47 4.33 10.18
N VAL A 66 -5.88 5.40 9.66
CA VAL A 66 -6.31 6.05 8.41
C VAL A 66 -6.20 5.05 7.25
N MET A 67 -5.05 4.40 7.09
CA MET A 67 -4.86 3.41 6.03
C MET A 67 -5.84 2.25 6.16
N LEU A 68 -6.07 1.73 7.37
CA LEU A 68 -7.01 0.65 7.60
C LEU A 68 -8.44 1.06 7.24
N PHE A 69 -8.87 2.25 7.67
CA PHE A 69 -10.21 2.77 7.40
C PHE A 69 -10.48 2.85 5.88
N PHE A 70 -9.60 3.46 5.12
CA PHE A 70 -9.77 3.61 3.68
C PHE A 70 -9.72 2.29 2.92
N ASN A 71 -8.82 1.36 3.32
CA ASN A 71 -8.75 0.02 2.74
C ASN A 71 -10.02 -0.79 3.03
N LEU A 72 -10.55 -0.74 4.27
CA LEU A 72 -11.79 -1.43 4.62
C LEU A 72 -12.99 -0.85 3.88
N LEU A 73 -13.06 0.47 3.75
CA LEU A 73 -14.15 1.13 3.03
C LEU A 73 -14.16 0.71 1.56
N LEU A 74 -12.98 0.65 0.93
CA LEU A 74 -12.86 0.16 -0.44
C LEU A 74 -13.21 -1.33 -0.56
N LEU A 75 -12.81 -2.16 0.42
CA LEU A 75 -13.19 -3.57 0.44
C LEU A 75 -14.72 -3.74 0.53
N ILE A 76 -15.40 -2.95 1.36
CA ILE A 76 -16.86 -2.93 1.49
C ILE A 76 -17.53 -2.53 0.17
N ASP A 77 -16.94 -1.56 -0.56
CA ASP A 77 -17.41 -1.14 -1.88
C ASP A 77 -17.27 -2.25 -2.93
N ILE A 78 -16.10 -2.89 -2.99
CA ILE A 78 -15.84 -4.00 -3.93
C ILE A 78 -16.77 -5.20 -3.66
N LEU A 79 -17.10 -5.47 -2.40
CA LEU A 79 -18.05 -6.52 -2.01
C LEU A 79 -19.51 -6.14 -2.33
N GLY A 80 -19.79 -4.93 -2.82
CA GLY A 80 -21.12 -4.49 -3.22
C GLY A 80 -22.04 -4.11 -2.07
N PHE A 81 -21.51 -3.87 -0.87
CA PHE A 81 -22.31 -3.44 0.28
C PHE A 81 -22.68 -1.96 0.26
N LEU A 82 -22.02 -1.16 -0.60
CA LEU A 82 -22.38 0.25 -0.77
C LEU A 82 -23.45 0.43 -1.85
N PRO A 83 -24.40 1.35 -1.68
CA PRO A 83 -25.47 1.63 -2.66
C PRO A 83 -24.95 2.26 -3.95
N PHE A 84 -23.73 2.80 -3.95
CA PHE A 84 -23.03 3.36 -5.10
C PHE A 84 -21.59 2.84 -5.08
N SER A 85 -21.02 2.56 -6.26
CA SER A 85 -19.67 2.06 -6.36
C SER A 85 -18.68 3.23 -6.46
N ILE A 86 -17.82 3.37 -5.45
CA ILE A 86 -16.70 4.31 -5.47
C ILE A 86 -15.68 3.85 -6.52
N TYR A 87 -15.46 2.55 -6.59
CA TYR A 87 -14.44 1.93 -7.43
C TYR A 87 -14.72 2.11 -8.93
N HIS A 88 -15.98 2.00 -9.36
CA HIS A 88 -16.37 2.09 -10.78
C HIS A 88 -16.69 3.50 -11.25
N HIS A 89 -16.91 4.46 -10.37
CA HIS A 89 -17.18 5.85 -10.73
C HIS A 89 -15.92 6.72 -10.64
N PHE A 90 -15.45 7.19 -11.79
CA PHE A 90 -14.23 8.01 -11.89
C PHE A 90 -14.21 9.20 -10.92
N MET A 91 -15.28 9.99 -10.84
CA MET A 91 -15.36 11.15 -9.95
C MET A 91 -15.34 10.73 -8.47
N ALA A 92 -16.04 9.66 -8.11
CA ALA A 92 -16.04 9.14 -6.75
C ALA A 92 -14.66 8.61 -6.36
N SER A 93 -13.99 7.88 -7.24
CA SER A 93 -12.63 7.38 -7.01
C SER A 93 -11.61 8.51 -6.89
N LEU A 94 -11.75 9.59 -7.65
CA LEU A 94 -10.89 10.76 -7.56
C LEU A 94 -11.08 11.50 -6.22
N ILE A 95 -12.33 11.74 -5.82
CA ILE A 95 -12.62 12.35 -4.51
C ILE A 95 -12.09 11.48 -3.38
N PHE A 96 -12.32 10.18 -3.44
CA PHE A 96 -11.83 9.22 -2.45
C PHE A 96 -10.30 9.23 -2.35
N SER A 97 -9.60 9.20 -3.49
CA SER A 97 -8.14 9.26 -3.55
C SER A 97 -7.58 10.56 -2.98
N THR A 98 -8.23 11.69 -3.27
CA THR A 98 -7.80 12.99 -2.72
C THR A 98 -8.01 13.08 -1.22
N LEU A 99 -9.13 12.56 -0.71
CA LEU A 99 -9.38 12.46 0.74
C LEU A 99 -8.37 11.53 1.42
N PHE A 100 -8.05 10.39 0.81
CA PHE A 100 -7.02 9.48 1.31
C PHE A 100 -5.65 10.14 1.39
N CYS A 101 -5.18 10.77 0.30
CA CYS A 101 -3.91 11.48 0.27
C CYS A 101 -3.86 12.61 1.31
N SER A 102 -4.94 13.41 1.43
CA SER A 102 -5.02 14.50 2.41
C SER A 102 -4.96 13.98 3.85
N SER A 103 -5.68 12.91 4.15
CA SER A 103 -5.69 12.28 5.47
C SER A 103 -4.32 11.70 5.84
N LEU A 104 -3.62 11.10 4.87
CA LEU A 104 -2.24 10.62 5.06
C LEU A 104 -1.28 11.79 5.27
N PHE A 105 -1.45 12.88 4.54
CA PHE A 105 -0.62 14.07 4.69
C PHE A 105 -0.74 14.68 6.09
N LEU A 106 -1.95 14.71 6.64
CA LEU A 106 -2.20 15.17 8.02
C LEU A 106 -1.60 14.24 9.07
N SER A 107 -1.53 12.94 8.79
CA SER A 107 -0.95 11.97 9.72
C SER A 107 0.58 11.89 9.64
N SER A 108 1.14 12.00 8.43
CA SER A 108 2.57 12.01 8.14
C SER A 108 2.83 12.62 6.77
N PRO A 109 3.57 13.73 6.66
CA PRO A 109 3.88 14.36 5.38
C PRO A 109 4.58 13.42 4.40
N LEU A 110 5.44 12.53 4.90
CA LEU A 110 6.14 11.54 4.06
C LEU A 110 5.14 10.58 3.39
N LEU A 111 4.15 10.08 4.14
CA LEU A 111 3.11 9.19 3.59
C LEU A 111 2.24 9.91 2.56
N GLY A 112 1.88 11.16 2.84
CA GLY A 112 1.14 11.99 1.90
C GLY A 112 1.89 12.18 0.57
N VAL A 113 3.20 12.44 0.62
CA VAL A 113 4.03 12.55 -0.58
C VAL A 113 4.10 11.22 -1.32
N ILE A 114 4.29 10.09 -0.63
CA ILE A 114 4.31 8.77 -1.24
C ILE A 114 2.98 8.48 -1.95
N ALA A 115 1.85 8.80 -1.31
CA ALA A 115 0.52 8.61 -1.89
C ALA A 115 0.30 9.50 -3.13
N LEU A 116 0.72 10.76 -3.09
CA LEU A 116 0.65 11.68 -4.23
C LEU A 116 1.50 11.20 -5.41
N VAL A 117 2.71 10.70 -5.15
CA VAL A 117 3.57 10.15 -6.21
C VAL A 117 2.95 8.89 -6.80
N ALA A 118 2.37 8.00 -6.00
CA ALA A 118 1.67 6.82 -6.48
C ALA A 118 0.47 7.20 -7.36
N LEU A 119 -0.33 8.17 -6.92
CA LEU A 119 -1.49 8.67 -7.66
C LEU A 119 -1.07 9.31 -8.98
N SER A 120 -0.06 10.18 -8.96
CA SER A 120 0.43 10.83 -10.18
C SER A 120 1.04 9.84 -11.18
N SER A 121 1.72 8.78 -10.70
CA SER A 121 2.24 7.73 -11.57
C SER A 121 1.13 7.00 -12.32
N SER A 122 0.01 6.71 -11.68
CA SER A 122 -1.14 6.05 -12.31
C SER A 122 -1.82 6.94 -13.36
N LEU A 123 -1.94 8.24 -13.06
CA LEU A 123 -2.52 9.21 -14.00
C LEU A 123 -1.64 9.42 -15.24
N LEU A 124 -0.31 9.38 -15.09
CA LEU A 124 0.63 9.54 -16.19
C LEU A 124 0.71 8.29 -17.08
N MET A 125 0.62 7.11 -16.52
CA MET A 125 0.76 5.86 -17.26
C MET A 125 -0.42 5.53 -18.17
N ARG A 126 -1.54 6.30 -18.12
CA ARG A 126 -2.76 6.04 -18.91
C ARG A 126 -3.14 4.55 -18.93
N SER A 127 -2.73 3.81 -17.93
CA SER A 127 -3.04 2.39 -17.85
C SER A 127 -4.53 2.23 -17.62
N ASN A 128 -5.12 1.14 -18.13
CA ASN A 128 -6.52 0.75 -17.87
C ASN A 128 -6.76 0.42 -16.39
N PHE A 129 -5.76 0.66 -15.53
CA PHE A 129 -5.87 0.50 -14.08
C PHE A 129 -6.75 1.62 -13.51
N GLN A 130 -7.67 1.23 -12.69
CA GLN A 130 -8.47 2.18 -11.93
C GLN A 130 -7.57 2.95 -10.96
N ILE A 131 -7.87 4.23 -10.74
CA ILE A 131 -7.07 5.14 -9.90
C ILE A 131 -6.81 4.52 -8.52
N LEU A 132 -7.80 3.82 -7.96
CA LEU A 132 -7.72 3.22 -6.63
C LEU A 132 -6.74 2.05 -6.54
N ASP A 133 -6.51 1.32 -7.64
CA ASP A 133 -5.53 0.23 -7.69
C ASP A 133 -4.09 0.70 -7.48
N SER A 134 -3.84 2.00 -7.69
CA SER A 134 -2.52 2.58 -7.46
C SER A 134 -2.23 2.88 -5.99
N LEU A 135 -3.27 3.01 -5.18
CA LEU A 135 -3.16 3.46 -3.78
C LEU A 135 -3.39 2.33 -2.77
N LEU A 136 -4.25 1.38 -3.10
CA LEU A 136 -4.74 0.38 -2.16
C LEU A 136 -4.63 -1.02 -2.76
N ASP A 137 -4.22 -1.98 -1.96
CA ASP A 137 -4.16 -3.38 -2.32
C ASP A 137 -4.44 -4.30 -1.11
N PHE A 138 -4.76 -5.55 -1.38
CA PHE A 138 -5.08 -6.53 -0.35
C PHE A 138 -3.89 -6.87 0.56
N PRO A 139 -2.64 -7.05 0.07
CA PRO A 139 -1.48 -7.21 0.93
C PRO A 139 -1.26 -6.06 1.90
N LEU A 140 -1.48 -4.83 1.45
CA LEU A 140 -1.39 -3.64 2.28
C LEU A 140 -2.46 -3.64 3.38
N LEU A 141 -3.70 -4.00 3.03
CA LEU A 141 -4.80 -4.16 4.00
C LEU A 141 -4.41 -5.14 5.12
N LEU A 142 -3.93 -6.33 4.77
CA LEU A 142 -3.54 -7.35 5.75
C LEU A 142 -2.40 -6.86 6.64
N PHE A 143 -1.36 -6.26 6.04
CA PHE A 143 -0.24 -5.71 6.81
C PHE A 143 -0.70 -4.66 7.81
N VAL A 144 -1.49 -3.68 7.36
CA VAL A 144 -1.99 -2.59 8.20
C VAL A 144 -2.92 -3.10 9.28
N PHE A 145 -3.79 -4.07 8.97
CA PHE A 145 -4.71 -4.69 9.92
C PHE A 145 -3.96 -5.37 11.07
N PHE A 146 -3.03 -6.29 10.79
CA PHE A 146 -2.27 -6.98 11.82
C PHE A 146 -1.40 -6.02 12.63
N LYS A 147 -0.81 -5.02 11.98
CA LYS A 147 0.02 -4.04 12.68
C LYS A 147 -0.80 -3.13 13.59
N THR A 148 -1.99 -2.73 13.16
CA THR A 148 -2.92 -1.95 14.00
C THR A 148 -3.33 -2.74 15.24
N LEU A 149 -3.72 -4.01 15.08
CA LEU A 149 -4.06 -4.88 16.20
C LEU A 149 -2.90 -5.02 17.20
N TYR A 150 -1.69 -5.23 16.68
CA TYR A 150 -0.49 -5.30 17.53
C TYR A 150 -0.27 -4.01 18.32
N LEU A 151 -0.40 -2.84 17.69
CA LEU A 151 -0.19 -1.56 18.34
C LEU A 151 -1.28 -1.24 19.37
N VAL A 152 -2.53 -1.58 19.09
CA VAL A 152 -3.64 -1.44 20.06
C VAL A 152 -3.39 -2.33 21.26
N LYS A 153 -3.02 -3.61 21.05
CA LYS A 153 -2.66 -4.52 22.14
C LYS A 153 -1.54 -3.95 23.02
N LYS A 154 -0.49 -3.42 22.39
CA LYS A 154 0.65 -2.83 23.12
C LYS A 154 0.29 -1.58 23.93
N ARG A 155 -0.80 -0.88 23.60
CA ARG A 155 -1.28 0.28 24.37
C ARG A 155 -2.17 -0.09 25.55
N LEU A 156 -2.81 -1.27 25.48
CA LEU A 156 -3.72 -1.76 26.52
C LEU A 156 -3.01 -2.50 27.66
N TYR A 157 -1.80 -2.97 27.39
CA TYR A 157 -0.92 -3.65 28.33
C TYR A 157 0.41 -2.89 28.50
#